data_78f3ab8a7c6b1b0faba8cff2c9d6dc5b
#
_entry.id   78f3ab8a7c6b1b0faba8cff2c9d6dc5b
#
_cell.length_a   1.000
_cell.length_b   1.000
_cell.length_c   1.000
_cell.angle_alpha   90.00
_cell.angle_beta   90.00
_cell.angle_gamma   90.00
#
_symmetry.space_group_name_H-M   'P 1'
#
loop_
_entity.id
_entity.type
_entity.pdbx_description
1 polymer ?
#
loop_
_entity_poly.entity_id
_entity_poly.type
_entity_poly.pdbx_seq_one_letter_code
_entity_poly.pdbx_strand_id
1 'polypeptide(L)'
;MNNWTANIRAEVSLTAGELITTEDTYNTTTHKLLINTIRSRIVLSTKDWGEAKSHTSDGYTLTYKGYETDALREDGVKNPLIIWLHGMGEGGTDPDIALLGNDVTELGNPQIQSHFIKGKQKGAYVLAAQTPTMWMNSGTGSNNGGTGHSIYTKTLKALIDKYIQDNGDIDTNRIYVGGCSNGGYMTMEMAVTYGNFFRAFYPCCEAYSDSFLEDEDVQKLKDLPMWFIHAANDTTVDPSSFVLPTYQRLMRAGAKDVHLSYFVDVRGTQGNPAGNNYMGHYSWIYIFRDEVQYDQEDPEDILAPSNKVVKDKEGNPVNLFDWMEAMK
;
A
#
# COMPACT_ATOMS: atom_id res chain seq x y z
N MET A 1 -15.81 -7.19 -2.72
CA MET A 1 -16.76 -6.21 -3.33
C MET A 1 -16.60 -4.92 -2.55
N ASN A 2 -16.18 -3.86 -3.21
CA ASN A 2 -15.93 -2.58 -2.53
C ASN A 2 -17.25 -1.91 -2.16
N ASN A 3 -17.55 -1.79 -0.87
CA ASN A 3 -18.80 -1.21 -0.38
C ASN A 3 -18.92 0.30 -0.62
N TRP A 4 -17.84 0.96 -1.07
CA TRP A 4 -17.79 2.41 -1.29
C TRP A 4 -18.59 2.86 -2.49
N THR A 5 -18.78 2.00 -3.48
CA THR A 5 -19.60 2.28 -4.68
C THR A 5 -21.02 1.69 -4.57
N ALA A 6 -21.34 1.01 -3.48
CA ALA A 6 -22.66 0.44 -3.28
C ALA A 6 -23.72 1.52 -3.10
N ASN A 7 -24.87 1.36 -3.76
CA ASN A 7 -26.04 2.18 -3.48
C ASN A 7 -26.53 1.91 -2.07
N ILE A 8 -26.45 2.90 -1.20
CA ILE A 8 -26.94 2.79 0.18
C ILE A 8 -28.41 3.19 0.19
N ARG A 9 -29.24 2.30 0.75
CA ARG A 9 -30.65 2.54 1.01
C ARG A 9 -30.91 2.35 2.48
N ALA A 10 -31.39 3.39 3.15
CA ALA A 10 -31.91 3.29 4.51
C ALA A 10 -33.43 3.42 4.47
N GLU A 11 -34.11 2.54 5.19
CA GLU A 11 -35.55 2.57 5.37
C GLU A 11 -35.85 2.73 6.86
N VAL A 12 -36.57 3.81 7.19
CA VAL A 12 -37.03 4.08 8.55
C VAL A 12 -38.50 3.79 8.59
N SER A 13 -38.93 2.87 9.47
CA SER A 13 -40.32 2.56 9.71
C SER A 13 -40.72 3.04 11.11
N LEU A 14 -41.81 3.74 11.21
CA LEU A 14 -42.36 4.16 12.48
C LEU A 14 -43.46 3.19 12.91
N THR A 15 -43.51 2.93 14.21
CA THR A 15 -44.67 2.24 14.83
C THR A 15 -45.86 3.19 14.88
N ALA A 16 -47.06 2.65 14.81
CA ALA A 16 -48.27 3.47 14.90
C ALA A 16 -48.28 4.31 16.19
N GLY A 17 -48.35 5.63 16.03
CA GLY A 17 -48.36 6.60 17.15
C GLY A 17 -47.01 7.29 17.40
N GLU A 18 -45.94 6.93 16.70
CA GLU A 18 -44.67 7.67 16.76
C GLU A 18 -44.73 8.96 15.93
N LEU A 19 -44.00 9.97 16.39
CA LEU A 19 -44.00 11.30 15.80
C LEU A 19 -42.70 11.59 15.09
N ILE A 20 -42.77 11.98 13.81
CA ILE A 20 -41.64 12.66 13.16
C ILE A 20 -41.92 14.15 13.16
N THR A 21 -41.01 14.94 13.73
CA THR A 21 -41.03 16.40 13.62
C THR A 21 -40.14 16.82 12.45
N THR A 22 -40.67 17.52 11.49
CA THR A 22 -39.97 18.39 10.55
C THR A 22 -40.18 19.82 10.99
N GLU A 23 -39.17 20.65 10.80
CA GLU A 23 -38.95 21.99 11.38
C GLU A 23 -40.16 22.76 11.96
N ASP A 24 -41.37 22.62 11.42
CA ASP A 24 -42.58 23.33 11.91
C ASP A 24 -43.89 22.51 11.85
N THR A 25 -43.84 21.24 11.53
CA THR A 25 -45.05 20.42 11.40
C THR A 25 -44.93 19.06 12.09
N TYR A 26 -45.94 18.74 12.90
CA TYR A 26 -46.05 17.42 13.53
C TYR A 26 -46.94 16.55 12.65
N ASN A 27 -46.33 15.49 12.06
CA ASN A 27 -47.08 14.50 11.31
C ASN A 27 -46.95 13.14 11.97
N THR A 28 -48.05 12.55 12.35
CA THR A 28 -48.14 11.14 12.68
C THR A 28 -48.28 10.37 11.37
N THR A 29 -47.35 9.45 11.10
CA THR A 29 -47.42 8.66 9.88
C THR A 29 -47.14 7.20 10.16
N THR A 30 -47.85 6.34 9.46
CA THR A 30 -47.51 4.90 9.36
C THR A 30 -46.76 4.60 8.08
N HIS A 31 -46.34 5.63 7.33
CA HIS A 31 -45.65 5.46 6.09
C HIS A 31 -44.14 5.23 6.32
N LYS A 32 -43.55 4.45 5.46
CA LYS A 32 -42.12 4.24 5.45
C LYS A 32 -41.42 5.47 4.86
N LEU A 33 -40.43 5.99 5.61
CA LEU A 33 -39.51 7.00 5.09
C LEU A 33 -38.36 6.32 4.38
N LEU A 34 -38.18 6.60 3.08
CA LEU A 34 -37.08 6.09 2.29
C LEU A 34 -35.99 7.17 2.17
N ILE A 35 -34.82 6.89 2.71
CA ILE A 35 -33.63 7.72 2.53
C ILE A 35 -32.72 7.02 1.53
N ASN A 36 -32.52 7.63 0.37
CA ASN A 36 -31.70 7.11 -0.71
C ASN A 36 -30.58 8.07 -1.15
N THR A 37 -30.38 9.15 -0.40
CA THR A 37 -29.37 10.15 -0.70
C THR A 37 -28.49 10.36 0.53
N ILE A 38 -27.18 10.21 0.37
CA ILE A 38 -26.17 10.54 1.36
C ILE A 38 -25.58 11.90 0.98
N ARG A 39 -25.72 12.90 1.87
CA ARG A 39 -25.16 14.25 1.64
C ARG A 39 -23.71 14.39 2.06
N SER A 40 -23.31 13.65 3.07
CA SER A 40 -21.92 13.63 3.55
C SER A 40 -21.56 12.26 4.11
N ARG A 41 -20.30 11.93 4.04
CA ARG A 41 -19.73 10.71 4.63
C ARG A 41 -18.59 11.13 5.56
N ILE A 42 -18.58 10.62 6.77
CA ILE A 42 -17.49 10.82 7.73
C ILE A 42 -16.86 9.45 7.95
N VAL A 43 -15.59 9.34 7.65
CA VAL A 43 -14.78 8.13 7.86
C VAL A 43 -13.67 8.50 8.83
N LEU A 44 -13.75 8.00 10.06
CA LEU A 44 -12.83 8.41 11.14
C LEU A 44 -11.38 8.01 10.85
N SER A 45 -11.15 6.91 10.16
CA SER A 45 -9.79 6.45 9.80
C SER A 45 -9.09 7.35 8.79
N THR A 46 -9.82 8.21 8.07
CA THR A 46 -9.24 9.14 7.09
C THR A 46 -9.11 10.57 7.60
N LYS A 47 -9.38 10.85 8.89
CA LYS A 47 -9.39 12.21 9.44
C LYS A 47 -8.06 12.96 9.31
N ASP A 48 -6.95 12.23 9.39
CA ASP A 48 -5.59 12.77 9.32
C ASP A 48 -4.99 12.66 7.89
N TRP A 49 -5.81 12.19 6.95
CA TRP A 49 -5.48 12.16 5.53
C TRP A 49 -6.06 13.40 4.84
N GLY A 50 -5.23 14.10 4.10
CA GLY A 50 -5.62 15.34 3.43
C GLY A 50 -6.78 15.17 2.44
N GLU A 51 -7.21 16.27 1.86
CA GLU A 51 -8.22 16.28 0.81
C GLU A 51 -7.76 15.49 -0.42
N ALA A 52 -8.73 14.97 -1.18
CA ALA A 52 -8.45 14.32 -2.46
C ALA A 52 -7.82 15.32 -3.44
N LYS A 53 -6.65 14.98 -3.95
CA LYS A 53 -5.87 15.78 -4.91
C LYS A 53 -5.65 15.00 -6.20
N SER A 54 -5.25 15.69 -7.25
CA SER A 54 -4.85 15.09 -8.52
C SER A 54 -3.61 15.74 -9.09
N HIS A 55 -2.87 14.97 -9.88
CA HIS A 55 -1.72 15.45 -10.64
C HIS A 55 -1.79 14.94 -12.07
N THR A 56 -1.57 15.84 -13.03
CA THR A 56 -1.56 15.49 -14.45
C THR A 56 -0.19 15.77 -15.03
N SER A 57 0.40 14.76 -15.63
CA SER A 57 1.64 14.87 -16.40
C SER A 57 1.72 13.74 -17.42
N ASP A 58 2.55 13.89 -18.42
CA ASP A 58 2.78 12.88 -19.48
C ASP A 58 1.48 12.35 -20.15
N GLY A 59 0.42 13.18 -20.15
CA GLY A 59 -0.88 12.84 -20.74
C GLY A 59 -1.83 12.05 -19.83
N TYR A 60 -1.46 11.75 -18.59
CA TYR A 60 -2.27 10.98 -17.64
C TYR A 60 -2.50 11.76 -16.34
N THR A 61 -3.62 11.46 -15.68
CA THR A 61 -3.98 12.03 -14.39
C THR A 61 -4.04 10.93 -13.35
N LEU A 62 -3.31 11.11 -12.25
CA LEU A 62 -3.40 10.30 -11.04
C LEU A 62 -4.13 11.09 -9.96
N THR A 63 -4.92 10.41 -9.14
CA THR A 63 -5.49 10.98 -7.91
C THR A 63 -4.71 10.46 -6.71
N TYR A 64 -4.79 11.17 -5.58
CA TYR A 64 -4.07 10.76 -4.39
C TYR A 64 -4.60 11.40 -3.12
N LYS A 65 -4.28 10.78 -1.98
CA LYS A 65 -4.35 11.38 -0.66
C LYS A 65 -3.03 11.22 0.07
N GLY A 66 -2.74 12.14 0.97
CA GLY A 66 -1.55 12.13 1.82
C GLY A 66 -1.90 12.12 3.30
N TYR A 67 -1.15 11.35 4.10
CA TYR A 67 -1.11 11.51 5.54
C TYR A 67 -0.10 12.62 5.85
N GLU A 68 -0.62 13.78 6.25
CA GLU A 68 0.09 15.06 6.30
C GLU A 68 -0.29 15.85 7.57
N THR A 69 -0.08 15.27 8.75
CA THR A 69 -0.51 15.88 10.02
C THR A 69 0.28 17.15 10.33
N ASP A 70 -0.33 18.08 11.06
CA ASP A 70 0.35 19.30 11.53
C ASP A 70 1.58 18.96 12.39
N ALA A 71 1.51 17.86 13.16
CA ALA A 71 2.63 17.40 13.96
C ALA A 71 3.87 17.07 13.14
N LEU A 72 3.72 16.52 11.92
CA LEU A 72 4.83 16.30 10.98
C LEU A 72 5.39 17.62 10.46
N ARG A 73 4.52 18.52 10.02
CA ARG A 73 4.91 19.80 9.42
C ARG A 73 5.58 20.75 10.38
N GLU A 74 5.30 20.64 11.67
CA GLU A 74 5.73 21.57 12.71
C GLU A 74 6.87 21.04 13.59
N ASP A 75 7.37 19.82 13.39
CA ASP A 75 8.44 19.23 14.21
C ASP A 75 9.83 19.84 13.95
N GLY A 76 9.98 20.57 12.85
CA GLY A 76 11.20 21.29 12.48
C GLY A 76 12.35 20.40 12.02
N VAL A 77 12.05 19.16 11.59
CA VAL A 77 13.03 18.21 11.05
C VAL A 77 12.57 17.67 9.70
N LYS A 78 13.43 16.92 9.03
CA LYS A 78 13.09 16.20 7.81
C LYS A 78 12.49 14.85 8.16
N ASN A 79 11.34 14.51 7.54
CA ASN A 79 10.57 13.31 7.80
C ASN A 79 10.59 12.36 6.60
N PRO A 80 10.58 11.03 6.80
CA PRO A 80 10.53 10.08 5.69
C PRO A 80 9.18 10.11 4.97
N LEU A 81 9.16 9.57 3.74
CA LEU A 81 7.97 9.39 2.93
C LEU A 81 7.76 7.91 2.63
N ILE A 82 6.59 7.40 2.99
CA ILE A 82 6.10 6.07 2.63
C ILE A 82 5.12 6.21 1.48
N ILE A 83 5.32 5.49 0.39
CA ILE A 83 4.41 5.48 -0.77
C ILE A 83 3.76 4.11 -0.85
N TRP A 84 2.42 4.10 -0.97
CA TRP A 84 1.65 2.90 -1.20
C TRP A 84 0.93 2.94 -2.55
N LEU A 85 1.07 1.85 -3.31
CA LEU A 85 0.46 1.64 -4.61
C LEU A 85 -0.60 0.54 -4.52
N HIS A 86 -1.82 0.86 -4.90
CA HIS A 86 -3.00 0.00 -4.73
C HIS A 86 -3.00 -1.22 -5.67
N GLY A 87 -3.79 -2.24 -5.32
CA GLY A 87 -4.07 -3.40 -6.17
C GLY A 87 -5.01 -3.08 -7.35
N MET A 88 -5.32 -4.10 -8.13
CA MET A 88 -6.17 -3.94 -9.34
C MET A 88 -7.57 -3.42 -9.01
N GLY A 89 -8.16 -3.84 -7.89
CA GLY A 89 -9.54 -3.53 -7.51
C GLY A 89 -9.79 -2.07 -7.12
N GLU A 90 -8.75 -1.30 -6.86
CA GLU A 90 -8.82 0.07 -6.32
C GLU A 90 -8.53 1.15 -7.38
N GLY A 91 -8.36 0.78 -8.65
CA GLY A 91 -8.23 1.74 -9.75
C GLY A 91 -9.49 2.60 -9.91
N GLY A 92 -9.31 3.86 -10.30
CA GLY A 92 -10.41 4.82 -10.44
C GLY A 92 -9.98 6.26 -10.29
N THR A 93 -10.95 7.12 -9.98
CA THR A 93 -10.75 8.56 -9.80
C THR A 93 -11.23 9.06 -8.43
N ASP A 94 -11.49 8.15 -7.52
CA ASP A 94 -11.83 8.44 -6.12
C ASP A 94 -10.74 7.84 -5.23
N PRO A 95 -9.78 8.65 -4.73
CA PRO A 95 -8.65 8.14 -3.98
C PRO A 95 -9.04 7.56 -2.60
N ASP A 96 -10.27 7.79 -2.12
CA ASP A 96 -10.77 7.10 -0.94
C ASP A 96 -10.88 5.59 -1.17
N ILE A 97 -11.11 5.15 -2.40
CA ILE A 97 -11.13 3.73 -2.75
C ILE A 97 -9.74 3.10 -2.57
N ALA A 98 -8.70 3.75 -3.08
CA ALA A 98 -7.31 3.28 -2.92
C ALA A 98 -6.86 3.30 -1.45
N LEU A 99 -7.39 4.24 -0.66
CA LEU A 99 -7.04 4.39 0.75
C LEU A 99 -7.76 3.38 1.66
N LEU A 100 -9.03 3.12 1.38
CA LEU A 100 -9.91 2.33 2.26
C LEU A 100 -10.15 0.89 1.77
N GLY A 101 -9.83 0.61 0.51
CA GLY A 101 -10.10 -0.69 -0.11
C GLY A 101 -9.33 -1.85 0.51
N ASN A 102 -8.11 -1.60 1.00
CA ASN A 102 -7.22 -2.60 1.58
C ASN A 102 -6.59 -2.12 2.91
N ASP A 103 -7.31 -1.32 3.69
CA ASP A 103 -6.89 -0.82 5.01
C ASP A 103 -5.59 0.02 4.98
N VAL A 104 -5.29 0.71 3.87
CA VAL A 104 -4.07 1.53 3.71
C VAL A 104 -3.97 2.64 4.77
N THR A 105 -5.11 3.03 5.36
CA THR A 105 -5.17 3.98 6.48
C THR A 105 -4.33 3.54 7.68
N GLU A 106 -4.04 2.24 7.83
CA GLU A 106 -3.18 1.71 8.89
C GLU A 106 -1.73 2.22 8.81
N LEU A 107 -1.26 2.66 7.64
CA LEU A 107 0.05 3.33 7.55
C LEU A 107 0.09 4.66 8.33
N GLY A 108 -1.06 5.29 8.59
CA GLY A 108 -1.21 6.43 9.49
C GLY A 108 -1.51 6.05 10.94
N ASN A 109 -1.63 4.76 11.26
CA ASN A 109 -1.91 4.29 12.62
C ASN A 109 -0.72 4.58 13.55
N PRO A 110 -0.97 5.00 14.81
CA PRO A 110 0.07 5.25 15.80
C PRO A 110 1.07 4.12 15.99
N GLN A 111 0.67 2.85 15.85
CA GLN A 111 1.56 1.70 15.94
C GLN A 111 2.64 1.77 14.86
N ILE A 112 2.26 1.86 13.58
CA ILE A 112 3.20 1.93 12.46
C ILE A 112 3.98 3.25 12.50
N GLN A 113 3.31 4.37 12.75
CA GLN A 113 3.96 5.67 12.84
C GLN A 113 5.01 5.74 13.95
N SER A 114 4.87 4.95 15.03
CA SER A 114 5.82 4.94 16.15
C SER A 114 7.23 4.49 15.76
N HIS A 115 7.39 3.66 14.72
CA HIS A 115 8.70 3.26 14.19
C HIS A 115 9.51 4.45 13.67
N PHE A 116 8.81 5.49 13.19
CA PHE A 116 9.40 6.70 12.63
C PHE A 116 9.46 7.87 13.63
N ILE A 117 9.10 7.66 14.90
CA ILE A 117 9.19 8.69 15.94
C ILE A 117 10.55 8.59 16.63
N LYS A 118 11.50 9.45 16.23
CA LYS A 118 12.85 9.52 16.82
C LYS A 118 13.30 10.96 17.07
N GLY A 119 13.66 11.28 18.30
CA GLY A 119 14.05 12.63 18.67
C GLY A 119 12.91 13.64 18.49
N LYS A 120 13.05 14.58 17.55
CA LYS A 120 12.00 15.55 17.22
C LYS A 120 11.02 15.04 16.17
N GLN A 121 11.41 14.05 15.38
CA GLN A 121 10.59 13.47 14.31
C GLN A 121 9.28 12.90 14.87
N LYS A 122 8.15 13.21 14.24
CA LYS A 122 6.81 12.87 14.70
C LYS A 122 6.12 11.76 13.90
N GLY A 123 6.85 11.12 12.99
CA GLY A 123 6.35 10.02 12.17
C GLY A 123 6.91 10.08 10.75
N ALA A 124 6.14 9.55 9.81
CA ALA A 124 6.41 9.57 8.38
C ALA A 124 5.22 10.14 7.59
N TYR A 125 5.49 10.87 6.53
CA TYR A 125 4.48 11.16 5.51
C TYR A 125 4.06 9.88 4.82
N VAL A 126 2.79 9.79 4.41
CA VAL A 126 2.32 8.68 3.56
C VAL A 126 1.63 9.25 2.33
N LEU A 127 1.98 8.73 1.16
CA LEU A 127 1.32 9.04 -0.11
C LEU A 127 0.62 7.80 -0.63
N ALA A 128 -0.72 7.82 -0.70
CA ALA A 128 -1.54 6.81 -1.35
C ALA A 128 -1.99 7.32 -2.72
N ALA A 129 -1.34 6.83 -3.78
CA ALA A 129 -1.62 7.21 -5.15
C ALA A 129 -2.62 6.25 -5.81
N GLN A 130 -3.48 6.78 -6.69
CA GLN A 130 -4.47 6.00 -7.44
C GLN A 130 -4.35 6.28 -8.94
N THR A 131 -4.27 5.19 -9.73
CA THR A 131 -4.39 5.27 -11.19
C THR A 131 -5.86 5.16 -11.62
N PRO A 132 -6.25 5.79 -12.74
CA PRO A 132 -7.62 5.68 -13.24
C PRO A 132 -7.98 4.26 -13.72
N THR A 133 -7.00 3.40 -13.98
CA THR A 133 -7.20 2.02 -14.44
C THR A 133 -6.41 1.04 -13.58
N MET A 134 -5.27 0.58 -14.06
CA MET A 134 -4.36 -0.36 -13.39
C MET A 134 -2.92 0.04 -13.65
N TRP A 135 -2.03 -0.17 -12.69
CA TRP A 135 -0.61 0.15 -12.84
C TRP A 135 0.06 -0.59 -13.97
N MET A 136 -0.28 -1.87 -14.21
CA MET A 136 0.29 -2.66 -15.32
C MET A 136 -0.28 -2.33 -16.71
N ASN A 137 -1.07 -1.24 -16.87
CA ASN A 137 -1.56 -0.81 -18.15
C ASN A 137 -0.40 -0.33 -19.05
N SER A 138 -0.16 -1.05 -20.13
CA SER A 138 0.89 -0.74 -21.13
C SER A 138 0.40 0.12 -22.30
N GLY A 139 -0.84 0.63 -22.23
CA GLY A 139 -1.47 1.42 -23.31
C GLY A 139 -2.26 0.59 -24.31
N THR A 140 -2.25 -0.73 -24.22
CA THR A 140 -3.02 -1.62 -25.12
C THR A 140 -4.46 -1.83 -24.65
N GLY A 141 -4.82 -1.34 -23.46
CA GLY A 141 -6.10 -1.59 -22.81
C GLY A 141 -6.24 -3.03 -22.24
N SER A 142 -5.28 -3.91 -22.51
CA SER A 142 -5.21 -5.23 -21.92
C SER A 142 -4.30 -5.19 -20.69
N ASN A 143 -4.80 -5.71 -19.58
CA ASN A 143 -4.09 -5.71 -18.31
C ASN A 143 -3.70 -7.12 -17.85
N ASN A 144 -3.86 -8.11 -18.72
CA ASN A 144 -3.57 -9.49 -18.39
C ASN A 144 -2.06 -9.73 -18.41
N GLY A 145 -1.45 -9.79 -17.22
CA GLY A 145 -0.07 -10.18 -17.02
C GLY A 145 0.99 -9.08 -17.17
N GLY A 146 0.61 -7.87 -17.56
CA GLY A 146 1.57 -6.78 -17.75
C GLY A 146 2.53 -7.01 -18.94
N THR A 147 3.51 -6.14 -19.09
CA THR A 147 4.55 -6.21 -20.15
C THR A 147 5.93 -5.78 -19.64
N GLY A 148 6.12 -5.60 -18.34
CA GLY A 148 7.30 -4.96 -17.77
C GLY A 148 7.29 -3.44 -17.87
N HIS A 149 6.20 -2.82 -18.40
CA HIS A 149 6.07 -1.38 -18.55
C HIS A 149 4.69 -0.89 -18.15
N SER A 150 4.63 0.38 -17.71
CA SER A 150 3.39 1.08 -17.39
C SER A 150 3.35 2.45 -18.06
N ILE A 151 2.19 2.81 -18.62
CA ILE A 151 1.96 4.17 -19.12
C ILE A 151 1.99 5.21 -17.99
N TYR A 152 1.87 4.79 -16.73
CA TYR A 152 1.83 5.67 -15.57
C TYR A 152 3.18 5.89 -14.89
N THR A 153 4.25 5.22 -15.31
CA THR A 153 5.58 5.27 -14.66
C THR A 153 6.10 6.70 -14.51
N LYS A 154 6.07 7.48 -15.59
CA LYS A 154 6.52 8.88 -15.57
C LYS A 154 5.58 9.78 -14.77
N THR A 155 4.26 9.58 -14.93
CA THR A 155 3.26 10.37 -14.21
C THR A 155 3.34 10.13 -12.70
N LEU A 156 3.56 8.89 -12.27
CA LEU A 156 3.75 8.57 -10.86
C LEU A 156 5.03 9.23 -10.31
N LYS A 157 6.14 9.18 -11.05
CA LYS A 157 7.38 9.86 -10.64
C LYS A 157 7.16 11.38 -10.51
N ALA A 158 6.48 12.00 -11.47
CA ALA A 158 6.16 13.42 -11.42
C ALA A 158 5.22 13.78 -10.26
N LEU A 159 4.24 12.92 -9.96
CA LEU A 159 3.39 13.07 -8.77
C LEU A 159 4.21 13.03 -7.48
N ILE A 160 5.14 12.07 -7.35
CA ILE A 160 6.01 11.96 -6.17
C ILE A 160 6.88 13.21 -6.03
N ASP A 161 7.49 13.69 -7.11
CA ASP A 161 8.30 14.92 -7.10
C ASP A 161 7.47 16.14 -6.66
N LYS A 162 6.23 16.24 -7.18
CA LYS A 162 5.31 17.31 -6.77
C LYS A 162 4.92 17.21 -5.29
N TYR A 163 4.66 15.99 -4.80
CA TYR A 163 4.31 15.77 -3.41
C TYR A 163 5.45 16.16 -2.45
N ILE A 164 6.70 15.83 -2.82
CA ILE A 164 7.90 16.22 -2.09
C ILE A 164 8.07 17.76 -2.11
N GLN A 165 7.82 18.39 -3.25
CA GLN A 165 7.89 19.84 -3.38
C GLN A 165 6.85 20.55 -2.49
N ASP A 166 5.64 20.01 -2.43
CA ASP A 166 4.54 20.56 -1.63
C ASP A 166 4.76 20.39 -0.12
N ASN A 167 5.51 19.35 0.27
CA ASN A 167 5.86 19.05 1.66
C ASN A 167 7.39 19.15 1.82
N GLY A 168 7.87 20.39 1.90
CA GLY A 168 9.29 20.71 1.82
C GLY A 168 10.17 20.20 2.97
N ASP A 169 9.59 19.58 4.00
CA ASP A 169 10.26 18.88 5.12
C ASP A 169 10.37 17.36 4.90
N ILE A 170 9.93 16.83 3.75
CA ILE A 170 10.23 15.44 3.39
C ILE A 170 11.74 15.25 3.19
N ASP A 171 12.27 14.18 3.77
CA ASP A 171 13.66 13.74 3.58
C ASP A 171 13.81 12.97 2.28
N THR A 172 14.39 13.56 1.27
CA THR A 172 14.58 12.95 -0.04
C THR A 172 15.54 11.75 -0.03
N ASN A 173 16.26 11.51 1.07
CA ASN A 173 17.08 10.32 1.26
C ASN A 173 16.31 9.15 1.93
N ARG A 174 15.08 9.38 2.34
CA ARG A 174 14.24 8.39 3.04
C ARG A 174 12.86 8.29 2.39
N ILE A 175 12.84 7.90 1.11
CA ILE A 175 11.62 7.67 0.33
C ILE A 175 11.49 6.17 0.10
N TYR A 176 10.40 5.59 0.58
CA TYR A 176 10.11 4.17 0.50
C TYR A 176 8.88 3.94 -0.37
N VAL A 177 8.93 2.97 -1.27
CA VAL A 177 7.81 2.64 -2.15
C VAL A 177 7.46 1.18 -2.08
N GLY A 178 6.17 0.90 -1.92
CA GLY A 178 5.60 -0.43 -1.96
C GLY A 178 4.17 -0.41 -2.44
N GLY A 179 3.60 -1.58 -2.55
CA GLY A 179 2.24 -1.76 -3.00
C GLY A 179 1.90 -3.24 -3.14
N CYS A 180 0.60 -3.54 -3.28
CA CYS A 180 0.14 -4.91 -3.36
C CYS A 180 -0.30 -5.30 -4.76
N SER A 181 -0.03 -6.56 -5.16
CA SER A 181 -0.54 -7.13 -6.42
C SER A 181 -0.13 -6.28 -7.62
N ASN A 182 -1.07 -5.64 -8.28
CA ASN A 182 -0.86 -4.66 -9.34
C ASN A 182 0.00 -3.46 -8.87
N GLY A 183 -0.13 -3.03 -7.61
CA GLY A 183 0.75 -2.03 -6.99
C GLY A 183 2.16 -2.58 -6.72
N GLY A 184 2.27 -3.87 -6.40
CA GLY A 184 3.56 -4.58 -6.33
C GLY A 184 4.26 -4.62 -7.68
N TYR A 185 3.50 -4.85 -8.78
CA TYR A 185 4.02 -4.70 -10.14
C TYR A 185 4.62 -3.32 -10.37
N MET A 186 3.89 -2.26 -10.02
CA MET A 186 4.38 -0.89 -10.19
C MET A 186 5.56 -0.57 -9.28
N THR A 187 5.64 -1.17 -8.11
CA THR A 187 6.80 -1.07 -7.22
C THR A 187 8.06 -1.61 -7.91
N MET A 188 7.97 -2.76 -8.56
CA MET A 188 9.08 -3.33 -9.34
C MET A 188 9.43 -2.48 -10.56
N GLU A 189 8.44 -1.98 -11.31
CA GLU A 189 8.65 -1.06 -12.43
C GLU A 189 9.39 0.21 -11.98
N MET A 190 9.03 0.77 -10.82
CA MET A 190 9.73 1.93 -10.24
C MET A 190 11.16 1.58 -9.80
N ALA A 191 11.39 0.36 -9.31
CA ALA A 191 12.72 -0.11 -8.96
C ALA A 191 13.63 -0.24 -10.19
N VAL A 192 13.11 -0.82 -11.26
CA VAL A 192 13.85 -0.96 -12.54
C VAL A 192 14.15 0.41 -13.14
N THR A 193 13.17 1.32 -13.17
CA THR A 193 13.27 2.59 -13.90
C THR A 193 13.94 3.70 -13.10
N TYR A 194 13.66 3.79 -11.79
CA TYR A 194 14.10 4.89 -10.92
C TYR A 194 14.75 4.39 -9.61
N GLY A 195 15.37 3.22 -9.60
CA GLY A 195 15.89 2.55 -8.40
C GLY A 195 16.68 3.47 -7.45
N ASN A 196 17.60 4.26 -7.98
CA ASN A 196 18.44 5.17 -7.18
C ASN A 196 17.69 6.37 -6.57
N PHE A 197 16.45 6.60 -6.95
CA PHE A 197 15.63 7.67 -6.38
C PHE A 197 15.03 7.27 -5.03
N PHE A 198 14.76 5.98 -4.84
CA PHE A 198 14.15 5.44 -3.63
C PHE A 198 15.19 4.87 -2.68
N ARG A 199 14.91 4.95 -1.41
CA ARG A 199 15.78 4.37 -0.37
C ARG A 199 15.54 2.89 -0.19
N ALA A 200 14.29 2.43 -0.30
CA ALA A 200 13.93 1.02 -0.23
C ALA A 200 12.61 0.72 -0.93
N PHE A 201 12.41 -0.55 -1.25
CA PHE A 201 11.24 -1.10 -1.91
C PHE A 201 10.61 -2.21 -1.05
N TYR A 202 9.26 -2.27 -1.01
CA TYR A 202 8.56 -3.32 -0.29
C TYR A 202 7.36 -3.86 -1.12
N PRO A 203 7.67 -4.56 -2.25
CA PRO A 203 6.65 -5.15 -3.11
C PRO A 203 5.94 -6.30 -2.39
N CYS A 204 4.59 -6.27 -2.36
CA CYS A 204 3.75 -7.25 -1.71
C CYS A 204 2.90 -7.99 -2.74
N CYS A 205 2.88 -9.35 -2.67
CA CYS A 205 2.21 -10.22 -3.66
C CYS A 205 2.32 -9.67 -5.09
N GLU A 206 3.54 -9.26 -5.45
CA GLU A 206 3.83 -8.51 -6.63
C GLU A 206 3.57 -9.33 -7.91
N ALA A 207 3.01 -8.67 -8.94
CA ALA A 207 2.60 -9.29 -10.19
C ALA A 207 3.54 -8.92 -11.37
N TYR A 208 4.81 -8.61 -11.09
CA TYR A 208 5.82 -8.32 -12.08
C TYR A 208 6.57 -9.62 -12.43
N SER A 209 6.35 -10.14 -13.63
CA SER A 209 7.00 -11.41 -14.03
C SER A 209 8.51 -11.29 -14.08
N ASP A 210 9.21 -12.27 -13.52
CA ASP A 210 10.68 -12.37 -13.63
C ASP A 210 11.15 -12.35 -15.09
N SER A 211 10.32 -12.82 -16.02
CA SER A 211 10.61 -12.79 -17.46
C SER A 211 10.71 -11.40 -18.08
N PHE A 212 10.29 -10.35 -17.37
CA PHE A 212 10.46 -8.96 -17.80
C PHE A 212 11.82 -8.37 -17.40
N LEU A 213 12.54 -9.03 -16.48
CA LEU A 213 13.83 -8.57 -16.00
C LEU A 213 14.96 -9.12 -16.89
N GLU A 214 15.65 -8.23 -17.56
CA GLU A 214 16.91 -8.57 -18.20
C GLU A 214 18.02 -8.77 -17.15
N ASP A 215 19.12 -9.43 -17.51
CA ASP A 215 20.24 -9.64 -16.58
C ASP A 215 20.86 -8.31 -16.11
N GLU A 216 20.83 -7.27 -16.94
CA GLU A 216 21.27 -5.93 -16.57
C GLU A 216 20.38 -5.30 -15.49
N ASP A 217 19.08 -5.56 -15.50
CA ASP A 217 18.15 -5.07 -14.48
C ASP A 217 18.43 -5.77 -13.15
N VAL A 218 18.64 -7.08 -13.16
CA VAL A 218 19.03 -7.83 -11.97
C VAL A 218 20.33 -7.28 -11.37
N GLN A 219 21.33 -6.91 -12.19
CA GLN A 219 22.57 -6.29 -11.70
C GLN A 219 22.37 -4.92 -11.07
N LYS A 220 21.35 -4.14 -11.49
CA LYS A 220 20.97 -2.88 -10.85
C LYS A 220 20.19 -3.13 -9.56
N LEU A 221 19.18 -4.00 -9.63
CA LEU A 221 18.25 -4.27 -8.53
C LEU A 221 18.93 -4.94 -7.32
N LYS A 222 19.95 -5.78 -7.51
CA LYS A 222 20.65 -6.49 -6.42
C LYS A 222 21.31 -5.54 -5.39
N ASP A 223 21.59 -4.32 -5.78
CA ASP A 223 22.21 -3.31 -4.92
C ASP A 223 21.18 -2.37 -4.25
N LEU A 224 19.89 -2.57 -4.55
CA LEU A 224 18.79 -1.81 -3.96
C LEU A 224 18.21 -2.56 -2.75
N PRO A 225 17.99 -1.89 -1.60
CA PRO A 225 17.31 -2.49 -0.48
C PRO A 225 15.86 -2.84 -0.85
N MET A 226 15.48 -4.11 -0.68
CA MET A 226 14.17 -4.62 -1.07
C MET A 226 13.65 -5.68 -0.10
N TRP A 227 12.40 -5.56 0.30
CA TRP A 227 11.74 -6.56 1.14
C TRP A 227 10.47 -7.06 0.47
N PHE A 228 10.51 -8.26 -0.09
CA PHE A 228 9.35 -8.93 -0.67
C PHE A 228 8.46 -9.53 0.40
N ILE A 229 7.15 -9.45 0.18
CA ILE A 229 6.14 -10.04 1.07
C ILE A 229 5.17 -10.88 0.22
N HIS A 230 5.03 -12.17 0.51
CA HIS A 230 4.15 -13.06 -0.25
C HIS A 230 3.66 -14.23 0.60
N ALA A 231 2.55 -14.87 0.19
CA ALA A 231 2.08 -16.11 0.82
C ALA A 231 2.14 -17.29 -0.16
N ALA A 232 2.52 -18.45 0.35
CA ALA A 232 2.70 -19.68 -0.44
C ALA A 232 1.40 -20.19 -1.09
N ASN A 233 0.26 -19.87 -0.49
CA ASN A 233 -1.06 -20.25 -0.98
C ASN A 233 -1.75 -19.16 -1.82
N ASP A 234 -1.01 -18.18 -2.33
CA ASP A 234 -1.54 -17.19 -3.26
C ASP A 234 -1.82 -17.86 -4.62
N THR A 235 -3.10 -17.94 -4.98
CA THR A 235 -3.56 -18.51 -6.26
C THR A 235 -3.91 -17.42 -7.29
N THR A 236 -3.79 -16.15 -6.93
CA THR A 236 -4.05 -15.01 -7.82
C THR A 236 -2.76 -14.57 -8.51
N VAL A 237 -1.70 -14.42 -7.72
CA VAL A 237 -0.33 -14.19 -8.20
C VAL A 237 0.52 -15.31 -7.65
N ASP A 238 0.74 -16.34 -8.47
CA ASP A 238 1.47 -17.53 -8.07
C ASP A 238 2.93 -17.18 -7.75
N PRO A 239 3.37 -17.31 -6.48
CA PRO A 239 4.72 -16.96 -6.09
C PRO A 239 5.80 -17.68 -6.90
N SER A 240 5.53 -18.89 -7.39
CA SER A 240 6.49 -19.67 -8.20
C SER A 240 6.75 -19.07 -9.58
N SER A 241 5.86 -18.23 -10.07
CA SER A 241 5.94 -17.57 -11.37
C SER A 241 6.39 -16.10 -11.29
N PHE A 242 6.39 -15.51 -10.09
CA PHE A 242 6.67 -14.09 -9.88
C PHE A 242 7.79 -13.88 -8.85
N VAL A 243 7.47 -13.78 -7.58
CA VAL A 243 8.43 -13.37 -6.54
C VAL A 243 9.59 -14.36 -6.35
N LEU A 244 9.35 -15.68 -6.39
CA LEU A 244 10.41 -16.65 -6.07
C LEU A 244 11.55 -16.66 -7.09
N PRO A 245 11.31 -16.72 -8.41
CA PRO A 245 12.41 -16.65 -9.39
C PRO A 245 13.14 -15.30 -9.32
N THR A 246 12.44 -14.18 -9.14
CA THR A 246 13.05 -12.85 -9.00
C THR A 246 13.94 -12.77 -7.77
N TYR A 247 13.46 -13.19 -6.60
CA TYR A 247 14.23 -13.23 -5.36
C TYR A 247 15.49 -14.08 -5.51
N GLN A 248 15.35 -15.32 -6.04
CA GLN A 248 16.50 -16.21 -6.25
C GLN A 248 17.54 -15.63 -7.20
N ARG A 249 17.12 -15.00 -8.30
CA ARG A 249 18.06 -14.33 -9.23
C ARG A 249 18.83 -13.20 -8.56
N LEU A 250 18.14 -12.37 -7.75
CA LEU A 250 18.78 -11.29 -7.01
C LEU A 250 19.80 -11.84 -6.00
N MET A 251 19.45 -12.89 -5.26
CA MET A 251 20.36 -13.53 -4.30
C MET A 251 21.58 -14.17 -4.98
N ARG A 252 21.39 -14.87 -6.10
CA ARG A 252 22.50 -15.42 -6.91
C ARG A 252 23.40 -14.35 -7.51
N ALA A 253 22.83 -13.17 -7.81
CA ALA A 253 23.60 -12.01 -8.26
C ALA A 253 24.39 -11.33 -7.14
N GLY A 254 24.21 -11.76 -5.88
CA GLY A 254 24.95 -11.26 -4.72
C GLY A 254 24.25 -10.10 -3.99
N ALA A 255 22.93 -10.03 -4.06
CA ALA A 255 22.16 -9.06 -3.28
C ALA A 255 22.46 -9.18 -1.78
N LYS A 256 22.56 -8.03 -1.09
CA LYS A 256 22.97 -7.99 0.33
C LYS A 256 21.86 -7.54 1.26
N ASP A 257 20.94 -6.75 0.77
CA ASP A 257 19.83 -6.16 1.53
C ASP A 257 18.51 -6.40 0.78
N VAL A 258 18.31 -7.67 0.40
CA VAL A 258 17.09 -8.17 -0.24
C VAL A 258 16.53 -9.29 0.63
N HIS A 259 15.30 -9.12 1.08
CA HIS A 259 14.61 -9.99 2.01
C HIS A 259 13.32 -10.55 1.39
N LEU A 260 12.87 -11.70 1.87
CA LEU A 260 11.58 -12.29 1.51
C LEU A 260 10.87 -12.83 2.75
N SER A 261 9.79 -12.15 3.16
CA SER A 261 8.84 -12.71 4.12
C SER A 261 7.83 -13.57 3.37
N TYR A 262 7.99 -14.89 3.48
CA TYR A 262 7.16 -15.88 2.80
C TYR A 262 6.29 -16.61 3.80
N PHE A 263 4.98 -16.34 3.78
CA PHE A 263 4.00 -16.88 4.71
C PHE A 263 3.37 -18.16 4.17
N VAL A 264 2.95 -19.08 5.05
CA VAL A 264 2.21 -20.29 4.61
C VAL A 264 0.86 -19.92 4.01
N ASP A 265 0.14 -19.05 4.70
CA ASP A 265 -1.21 -18.57 4.38
C ASP A 265 -1.42 -17.18 4.96
N VAL A 266 -2.56 -16.55 4.72
CA VAL A 266 -2.93 -15.28 5.33
C VAL A 266 -4.00 -15.50 6.38
N ARG A 267 -3.64 -15.25 7.65
CA ARG A 267 -4.52 -15.47 8.81
C ARG A 267 -5.03 -14.16 9.38
N GLY A 268 -6.27 -14.21 9.87
CA GLY A 268 -6.78 -13.19 10.73
C GLY A 268 -6.00 -13.17 12.05
N THR A 269 -5.61 -11.97 12.50
CA THR A 269 -4.96 -11.78 13.78
C THR A 269 -5.98 -11.52 14.90
N GLN A 270 -5.52 -11.04 16.05
CA GLN A 270 -6.29 -10.86 17.28
C GLN A 270 -7.71 -10.30 17.05
N GLY A 271 -8.71 -11.04 17.49
CA GLY A 271 -10.13 -10.68 17.37
C GLY A 271 -10.89 -11.38 16.24
N ASN A 272 -10.20 -12.02 15.31
CA ASN A 272 -10.85 -12.91 14.36
C ASN A 272 -10.88 -14.34 14.96
N PRO A 273 -12.05 -15.00 15.04
CA PRO A 273 -12.11 -16.35 15.60
C PRO A 273 -11.10 -17.27 14.91
N ALA A 274 -10.38 -18.05 15.68
CA ALA A 274 -9.43 -19.04 15.18
C ALA A 274 -10.09 -19.86 14.06
N GLY A 275 -9.54 -19.78 12.84
CA GLY A 275 -10.00 -20.56 11.69
C GLY A 275 -10.44 -19.77 10.45
N ASN A 276 -10.57 -18.44 10.50
CA ASN A 276 -10.82 -17.66 9.29
C ASN A 276 -9.50 -17.30 8.60
N ASN A 277 -9.13 -18.10 7.59
CA ASN A 277 -8.06 -17.74 6.67
C ASN A 277 -8.60 -16.76 5.64
N TYR A 278 -7.82 -15.70 5.38
CA TYR A 278 -8.05 -14.86 4.21
C TYR A 278 -7.53 -15.57 2.94
N MET A 279 -7.91 -15.05 1.79
CA MET A 279 -7.31 -15.48 0.53
C MET A 279 -5.78 -15.25 0.58
N GLY A 280 -4.98 -16.18 0.11
CA GLY A 280 -3.51 -16.11 0.16
C GLY A 280 -2.94 -14.85 -0.50
N HIS A 281 -3.67 -14.31 -1.46
CA HIS A 281 -3.31 -13.05 -2.12
C HIS A 281 -3.25 -11.84 -1.19
N TYR A 282 -3.89 -11.86 -0.02
CA TYR A 282 -4.01 -10.70 0.86
C TYR A 282 -2.84 -10.54 1.85
N SER A 283 -1.63 -10.92 1.44
CA SER A 283 -0.43 -10.86 2.29
C SER A 283 -0.07 -9.44 2.79
N TRP A 284 -0.59 -8.37 2.18
CA TRP A 284 -0.48 -7.00 2.70
C TRP A 284 -1.11 -6.80 4.09
N ILE A 285 -2.00 -7.69 4.52
CA ILE A 285 -2.55 -7.69 5.87
C ILE A 285 -1.43 -7.75 6.92
N TYR A 286 -0.37 -8.50 6.66
CA TYR A 286 0.78 -8.60 7.55
C TYR A 286 1.58 -7.28 7.63
N ILE A 287 1.64 -6.50 6.52
CA ILE A 287 2.27 -5.17 6.52
C ILE A 287 1.46 -4.24 7.44
N PHE A 288 0.16 -4.14 7.23
CA PHE A 288 -0.70 -3.21 7.98
C PHE A 288 -0.91 -3.59 9.44
N ARG A 289 -0.49 -4.79 9.83
CA ARG A 289 -0.48 -5.27 11.21
C ARG A 289 0.89 -5.27 11.85
N ASP A 290 1.89 -4.75 11.14
CA ASP A 290 3.26 -4.68 11.64
C ASP A 290 3.87 -6.07 11.96
N GLU A 291 3.51 -7.09 11.16
CA GLU A 291 3.88 -8.50 11.37
C GLU A 291 4.95 -9.00 10.39
N VAL A 292 5.52 -8.14 9.55
CA VAL A 292 6.59 -8.49 8.59
C VAL A 292 7.95 -8.36 9.28
N GLN A 293 8.56 -9.50 9.68
CA GLN A 293 9.77 -9.49 10.51
C GLN A 293 10.77 -10.64 10.23
N TYR A 294 10.44 -11.57 9.33
CA TYR A 294 11.30 -12.72 9.05
C TYR A 294 11.66 -12.81 7.58
N ASP A 295 12.88 -13.30 7.31
CA ASP A 295 13.47 -13.55 6.00
C ASP A 295 13.64 -15.05 5.76
N GLN A 296 14.04 -15.44 4.55
CA GLN A 296 14.46 -16.78 4.22
C GLN A 296 15.86 -17.07 4.79
N GLU A 297 16.05 -18.28 5.29
CA GLU A 297 17.36 -18.75 5.75
C GLU A 297 18.26 -19.10 4.57
N ASP A 298 17.72 -19.88 3.63
CA ASP A 298 18.40 -20.29 2.41
C ASP A 298 17.60 -19.82 1.17
N PRO A 299 18.18 -18.97 0.31
CA PRO A 299 17.49 -18.52 -0.90
C PRO A 299 17.34 -19.62 -1.97
N GLU A 300 18.07 -20.73 -1.88
CA GLU A 300 17.93 -21.87 -2.79
C GLU A 300 16.87 -22.89 -2.29
N ASP A 301 16.62 -22.93 -0.99
CA ASP A 301 15.59 -23.77 -0.37
C ASP A 301 14.55 -22.89 0.35
N ILE A 302 13.69 -22.23 -0.45
CA ILE A 302 12.69 -21.29 0.08
C ILE A 302 11.56 -22.05 0.76
N LEU A 303 11.41 -21.83 2.04
CA LEU A 303 10.38 -22.43 2.86
C LEU A 303 9.41 -21.40 3.44
N ALA A 304 8.15 -21.78 3.57
CA ALA A 304 7.13 -21.02 4.28
C ALA A 304 6.75 -21.74 5.58
N PRO A 305 6.68 -21.01 6.73
CA PRO A 305 6.96 -19.58 6.86
C PRO A 305 8.46 -19.27 6.90
N SER A 306 8.81 -18.02 6.50
CA SER A 306 10.15 -17.48 6.76
C SER A 306 10.46 -17.49 8.26
N ASN A 307 11.70 -17.76 8.65
CA ASN A 307 12.09 -17.97 10.04
C ASN A 307 13.39 -17.26 10.47
N LYS A 308 14.14 -16.71 9.54
CA LYS A 308 15.38 -15.98 9.81
C LYS A 308 15.05 -14.56 10.28
N VAL A 309 15.50 -14.20 11.46
CA VAL A 309 15.33 -12.85 12.01
C VAL A 309 16.18 -11.87 11.23
N VAL A 310 15.55 -10.83 10.68
CA VAL A 310 16.26 -9.69 10.08
C VAL A 310 16.83 -8.80 11.18
N LYS A 311 18.04 -8.29 10.98
CA LYS A 311 18.74 -7.47 11.95
C LYS A 311 19.27 -6.20 11.34
N ASP A 312 19.27 -5.12 12.10
CA ASP A 312 19.95 -3.87 11.76
C ASP A 312 21.48 -4.01 11.80
N LYS A 313 22.19 -2.93 11.53
CA LYS A 313 23.67 -2.90 11.54
C LYS A 313 24.27 -3.10 12.92
N GLU A 314 23.51 -2.81 13.97
CA GLU A 314 23.83 -3.00 15.37
C GLU A 314 23.51 -4.41 15.86
N GLY A 315 22.84 -5.25 15.06
CA GLY A 315 22.47 -6.63 15.37
C GLY A 315 21.14 -6.78 16.09
N ASN A 316 20.33 -5.73 16.22
CA ASN A 316 19.00 -5.79 16.80
C ASN A 316 17.98 -6.36 15.82
N PRO A 317 17.02 -7.19 16.27
CA PRO A 317 15.90 -7.59 15.44
C PRO A 317 15.10 -6.38 14.92
N VAL A 318 14.74 -6.41 13.66
CA VAL A 318 13.92 -5.37 13.02
C VAL A 318 12.77 -6.00 12.25
N ASN A 319 11.62 -5.32 12.25
CA ASN A 319 10.55 -5.57 11.31
C ASN A 319 10.70 -4.68 10.07
N LEU A 320 9.75 -4.75 9.15
CA LEU A 320 9.78 -3.97 7.91
C LEU A 320 9.96 -2.46 8.14
N PHE A 321 9.23 -1.87 9.10
CA PHE A 321 9.25 -0.42 9.32
C PHE A 321 10.50 0.02 10.09
N ASP A 322 10.99 -0.78 11.05
CA ASP A 322 12.28 -0.55 11.70
C ASP A 322 13.44 -0.65 10.71
N TRP A 323 13.39 -1.64 9.78
CA TRP A 323 14.37 -1.78 8.71
C TRP A 323 14.39 -0.55 7.80
N MET A 324 13.22 -0.03 7.40
CA MET A 324 13.13 1.21 6.63
C MET A 324 13.77 2.39 7.39
N GLU A 325 13.43 2.56 8.67
CA GLU A 325 13.95 3.69 9.47
C GLU A 325 15.46 3.56 9.74
N ALA A 326 16.00 2.35 9.81
CA ALA A 326 17.44 2.11 10.00
C ALA A 326 18.28 2.47 8.77
N MET A 327 17.69 2.69 7.61
CA MET A 327 18.35 3.05 6.35
C MET A 327 18.66 4.56 6.27
N LYS A 328 19.48 5.05 7.17
CA LYS A 328 19.93 6.45 7.17
C LYS A 328 21.13 6.68 6.29
#